data_32050f5fb52c67a23ffae613649e024a
#
_entry.id   32050f5fb52c67a23ffae613649e024a
#
_cell.length_a   1.000
_cell.length_b   1.000
_cell.length_c   1.000
_cell.angle_alpha   90.00
_cell.angle_beta   90.00
_cell.angle_gamma   90.00
#
_symmetry.space_group_name_H-M   'P 1'
#
loop_
_entity.id
_entity.type
_entity.pdbx_description
1 polymer ?
#
loop_
_entity_poly.entity_id
_entity_poly.type
_entity_poly.pdbx_seq_one_letter_code
_entity_poly.pdbx_strand_id
1 'polypeptide(L)'
;HQGLLGNIQEELNIGRAVSLIGEDLVKDILWFHPKEPSLKLPGDITYEDLKQDILRLYDAYREPIEFQETYILEKYRNDDILVEIQDDVINDKYSMGSNNWAISAEKSESNFPILANDPHRSLSNPSLRYMAHLVAPGWNVIGGGEPEIPGISIGHNGIGAWGLTVFRTDAEDLFIYDLNPTNSYQYFYNGKWNEFDIIEVKSSLDMKSPIKG
;
A
#
# COMPACT_ATOMS: atom_id res chain seq x y z
N HIS A 1 4.65 1.02 3.74
CA HIS A 1 3.38 1.78 3.74
C HIS A 1 2.84 2.06 2.33
N GLN A 2 3.67 2.16 1.31
CA GLN A 2 3.20 2.32 -0.09
C GLN A 2 2.29 1.16 -0.54
N GLY A 3 2.49 -0.04 -0.04
CA GLY A 3 1.61 -1.18 -0.32
C GLY A 3 0.19 -1.06 0.21
N LEU A 4 -0.10 -0.06 1.06
CA LEU A 4 -1.44 0.23 1.57
C LEU A 4 -2.22 1.22 0.69
N LEU A 5 -1.55 1.90 -0.23
CA LEU A 5 -2.18 2.71 -1.27
C LEU A 5 -2.55 1.77 -2.43
N GLY A 6 -3.62 2.01 -3.10
CA GLY A 6 -4.09 1.11 -4.15
C GLY A 6 -5.23 1.68 -4.98
N ASN A 7 -5.57 2.96 -4.82
CA ASN A 7 -6.66 3.57 -5.58
C ASN A 7 -6.32 3.74 -7.07
N ILE A 8 -5.04 3.82 -7.43
CA ILE A 8 -4.61 4.08 -8.81
C ILE A 8 -5.08 3.02 -9.81
N GLN A 9 -5.13 1.74 -9.39
CA GLN A 9 -5.65 0.67 -10.23
C GLN A 9 -7.15 0.81 -10.47
N GLU A 10 -7.89 1.19 -9.43
CA GLU A 10 -9.33 1.45 -9.50
C GLU A 10 -9.61 2.68 -10.36
N GLU A 11 -8.86 3.75 -10.17
CA GLU A 11 -8.95 4.97 -10.95
C GLU A 11 -8.73 4.73 -12.45
N LEU A 12 -7.68 3.97 -12.80
CA LEU A 12 -7.42 3.58 -14.18
C LEU A 12 -8.55 2.73 -14.76
N ASN A 13 -9.11 1.80 -14.00
CA ASN A 13 -10.23 0.98 -14.43
C ASN A 13 -11.52 1.80 -14.62
N ILE A 14 -11.79 2.76 -13.73
CA ILE A 14 -12.90 3.71 -13.88
C ILE A 14 -12.68 4.56 -15.13
N GLY A 15 -11.49 5.12 -15.34
CA GLY A 15 -11.16 5.89 -16.53
C GLY A 15 -11.38 5.10 -17.83
N ARG A 16 -10.96 3.82 -17.86
CA ARG A 16 -11.23 2.90 -18.98
C ARG A 16 -12.72 2.68 -19.19
N ALA A 17 -13.48 2.45 -18.14
CA ALA A 17 -14.93 2.29 -18.22
C ALA A 17 -15.62 3.56 -18.74
N VAL A 18 -15.27 4.73 -18.22
CA VAL A 18 -15.81 6.02 -18.67
C VAL A 18 -15.54 6.24 -20.15
N SER A 19 -14.34 5.94 -20.62
CA SER A 19 -14.00 6.10 -22.05
C SER A 19 -14.76 5.16 -23.00
N LEU A 20 -15.26 4.03 -22.49
CA LEU A 20 -16.01 3.03 -23.25
C LEU A 20 -17.52 3.24 -23.21
N ILE A 21 -18.07 3.53 -22.04
CA ILE A 21 -19.54 3.54 -21.82
C ILE A 21 -20.06 4.89 -21.32
N GLY A 22 -19.21 5.85 -21.09
CA GLY A 22 -19.56 7.19 -20.64
C GLY A 22 -19.73 7.34 -19.13
N GLU A 23 -19.60 8.57 -18.66
CA GLU A 23 -19.63 8.93 -17.23
C GLU A 23 -20.95 8.54 -16.54
N ASP A 24 -22.08 8.85 -17.17
CA ASP A 24 -23.41 8.62 -16.58
C ASP A 24 -23.66 7.13 -16.29
N LEU A 25 -23.35 6.27 -17.27
CA LEU A 25 -23.54 4.82 -17.09
C LEU A 25 -22.58 4.22 -16.06
N VAL A 26 -21.35 4.74 -15.97
CA VAL A 26 -20.41 4.32 -14.92
C VAL A 26 -20.93 4.69 -13.54
N LYS A 27 -21.52 5.89 -13.38
CA LYS A 27 -22.13 6.31 -12.11
C LYS A 27 -23.36 5.48 -11.73
N ASP A 28 -24.12 5.04 -12.71
CA ASP A 28 -25.27 4.14 -12.47
C ASP A 28 -24.83 2.74 -12.01
N ILE A 29 -23.68 2.25 -12.45
CA ILE A 29 -23.14 0.92 -12.14
C ILE A 29 -22.35 0.93 -10.82
N LEU A 30 -21.55 1.97 -10.59
CA LEU A 30 -20.70 2.09 -9.43
C LEU A 30 -21.35 2.98 -8.37
N TRP A 31 -21.31 2.50 -7.13
CA TRP A 31 -21.83 3.28 -6.00
C TRP A 31 -20.75 4.15 -5.39
N PHE A 32 -20.88 5.46 -5.52
CA PHE A 32 -19.98 6.44 -4.93
C PHE A 32 -20.57 7.01 -3.64
N HIS A 33 -19.83 6.94 -2.56
CA HIS A 33 -20.25 7.44 -1.25
C HIS A 33 -19.07 8.13 -0.55
N PRO A 34 -19.28 9.22 0.15
CA PRO A 34 -20.55 9.90 0.48
C PRO A 34 -21.05 10.88 -0.59
N LYS A 35 -20.29 11.07 -1.66
CA LYS A 35 -20.61 12.04 -2.73
C LYS A 35 -20.12 11.51 -4.07
N GLU A 36 -20.90 11.72 -5.10
CA GLU A 36 -20.49 11.40 -6.47
C GLU A 36 -19.29 12.27 -6.89
N PRO A 37 -18.20 11.66 -7.40
CA PRO A 37 -17.09 12.37 -8.00
C PRO A 37 -17.45 12.88 -9.41
N SER A 38 -16.65 13.80 -9.94
CA SER A 38 -16.61 14.07 -11.36
C SER A 38 -15.71 13.00 -12.01
N LEU A 39 -16.28 12.22 -12.92
CA LEU A 39 -15.54 11.20 -13.68
C LEU A 39 -15.12 11.71 -15.07
N LYS A 40 -15.19 13.01 -15.29
CA LYS A 40 -14.86 13.62 -16.58
C LYS A 40 -13.37 13.47 -16.88
N LEU A 41 -13.07 12.69 -17.92
CA LEU A 41 -11.70 12.60 -18.42
C LEU A 41 -11.26 13.94 -19.06
N PRO A 42 -10.00 14.35 -18.89
CA PRO A 42 -9.42 15.42 -19.69
C PRO A 42 -9.60 15.15 -21.19
N GLY A 43 -9.87 16.19 -21.97
CA GLY A 43 -10.27 16.04 -23.38
C GLY A 43 -9.17 15.54 -24.33
N ASP A 44 -7.95 15.50 -23.86
CA ASP A 44 -6.74 14.99 -24.53
C ASP A 44 -6.40 13.55 -24.17
N ILE A 45 -7.06 12.96 -23.17
CA ILE A 45 -6.89 11.55 -22.79
C ILE A 45 -7.88 10.68 -23.57
N THR A 46 -7.35 9.69 -24.26
CA THR A 46 -8.14 8.74 -25.07
C THR A 46 -8.15 7.35 -24.44
N TYR A 47 -9.07 6.49 -24.89
CA TYR A 47 -9.06 5.08 -24.51
C TYR A 47 -7.77 4.37 -24.90
N GLU A 48 -7.17 4.75 -26.02
CA GLU A 48 -5.90 4.17 -26.49
C GLU A 48 -4.75 4.47 -25.53
N ASP A 49 -4.77 5.62 -24.86
CA ASP A 49 -3.81 5.95 -23.81
C ASP A 49 -4.04 5.08 -22.57
N LEU A 50 -5.29 4.97 -22.14
CA LEU A 50 -5.66 4.24 -20.92
C LEU A 50 -5.52 2.72 -21.02
N LYS A 51 -5.61 2.13 -22.22
CA LYS A 51 -5.50 0.68 -22.41
C LYS A 51 -4.07 0.16 -22.36
N GLN A 52 -3.08 1.02 -22.44
CA GLN A 52 -1.67 0.64 -22.35
C GLN A 52 -1.36 0.02 -20.98
N ASP A 53 -0.26 -0.72 -20.90
CA ASP A 53 0.22 -1.32 -19.64
C ASP A 53 0.93 -0.25 -18.78
N ILE A 54 0.15 0.72 -18.32
CA ILE A 54 0.61 1.91 -17.60
C ILE A 54 1.17 1.52 -16.23
N LEU A 55 0.56 0.55 -15.56
CA LEU A 55 0.89 0.17 -14.20
C LEU A 55 1.96 -0.93 -14.09
N ARG A 56 2.58 -1.35 -15.19
CA ARG A 56 3.55 -2.44 -15.21
C ARG A 56 4.65 -2.30 -14.14
N LEU A 57 5.25 -1.13 -14.00
CA LEU A 57 6.29 -0.90 -13.00
C LEU A 57 5.72 -0.78 -11.59
N TYR A 58 4.54 -0.22 -11.46
CA TYR A 58 3.80 -0.13 -10.22
C TYR A 58 3.45 -1.52 -9.68
N ASP A 59 2.95 -2.39 -10.54
CA ASP A 59 2.61 -3.77 -10.19
C ASP A 59 3.87 -4.59 -9.88
N ALA A 60 4.91 -4.52 -10.72
CA ALA A 60 6.18 -5.21 -10.51
C ALA A 60 6.86 -4.84 -9.17
N TYR A 61 6.71 -3.60 -8.73
CA TYR A 61 7.21 -3.16 -7.42
C TYR A 61 6.42 -3.73 -6.24
N ARG A 62 5.17 -4.10 -6.46
CA ARG A 62 4.24 -4.61 -5.45
C ARG A 62 4.05 -6.12 -5.47
N GLU A 63 4.58 -6.79 -6.49
CA GLU A 63 4.53 -8.25 -6.56
C GLU A 63 5.28 -8.86 -5.36
N PRO A 64 4.76 -9.94 -4.80
CA PRO A 64 5.49 -10.72 -3.80
C PRO A 64 6.83 -11.17 -4.37
N ILE A 65 7.87 -11.17 -3.54
CA ILE A 65 9.15 -11.74 -3.93
C ILE A 65 8.98 -13.26 -3.97
N GLU A 66 9.04 -13.83 -5.16
CA GLU A 66 9.02 -15.27 -5.35
C GLU A 66 10.44 -15.80 -5.47
N PHE A 67 10.76 -16.81 -4.67
CA PHE A 67 12.01 -17.54 -4.78
C PHE A 67 11.79 -18.78 -5.62
N GLN A 68 12.64 -18.99 -6.63
CA GLN A 68 12.64 -20.25 -7.34
C GLN A 68 12.99 -21.39 -6.38
N GLU A 69 12.34 -22.54 -6.51
CA GLU A 69 12.56 -23.70 -5.68
C GLU A 69 14.05 -24.11 -5.62
N THR A 70 14.77 -23.87 -6.72
CA THR A 70 16.23 -24.09 -6.81
C THR A 70 17.07 -23.23 -5.88
N TYR A 71 16.55 -22.10 -5.41
CA TYR A 71 17.25 -21.24 -4.43
C TYR A 71 17.03 -21.67 -2.99
N ILE A 72 16.07 -22.56 -2.77
CA ILE A 72 15.77 -23.11 -1.44
C ILE A 72 16.64 -24.34 -1.21
N LEU A 73 17.33 -24.40 -0.08
CA LEU A 73 18.09 -25.60 0.28
C LEU A 73 17.15 -26.81 0.31
N GLU A 74 17.58 -27.94 -0.25
CA GLU A 74 16.78 -29.15 -0.42
C GLU A 74 16.06 -29.61 0.85
N LYS A 75 16.72 -29.50 2.01
CA LYS A 75 16.15 -29.84 3.32
C LYS A 75 14.97 -28.96 3.76
N TYR A 76 14.74 -27.82 3.10
CA TYR A 76 13.64 -26.88 3.37
C TYR A 76 12.63 -26.80 2.24
N ARG A 77 12.83 -27.59 1.17
CA ARG A 77 11.87 -27.74 0.09
C ARG A 77 10.78 -28.69 0.55
N ASN A 78 9.78 -28.15 1.22
CA ASN A 78 8.63 -28.91 1.65
C ASN A 78 7.40 -28.29 0.99
N ASP A 79 6.75 -29.05 0.12
CA ASP A 79 5.59 -28.61 -0.66
C ASP A 79 4.47 -28.10 0.24
N ASP A 80 4.29 -28.70 1.42
CA ASP A 80 3.27 -28.29 2.38
C ASP A 80 3.52 -26.88 2.92
N ILE A 81 4.78 -26.51 3.16
CA ILE A 81 5.13 -25.16 3.66
C ILE A 81 4.92 -24.09 2.60
N LEU A 82 5.22 -24.39 1.33
CA LEU A 82 5.02 -23.46 0.22
C LEU A 82 3.54 -23.19 -0.04
N VAL A 83 2.71 -24.21 0.07
CA VAL A 83 1.24 -24.08 -0.05
C VAL A 83 0.69 -23.25 1.10
N GLU A 84 1.12 -23.52 2.34
CA GLU A 84 0.69 -22.77 3.52
C GLU A 84 1.05 -21.28 3.44
N ILE A 85 2.28 -20.96 2.98
CA ILE A 85 2.70 -19.57 2.76
C ILE A 85 1.88 -18.89 1.67
N GLN A 86 1.56 -19.57 0.57
CA GLN A 86 0.75 -19.00 -0.49
C GLN A 86 -0.69 -18.74 -0.04
N ASP A 87 -1.28 -19.67 0.69
CA ASP A 87 -2.63 -19.52 1.24
C ASP A 87 -2.69 -18.38 2.25
N ASP A 88 -1.68 -18.21 3.10
CA ASP A 88 -1.59 -17.11 4.06
C ASP A 88 -1.47 -15.75 3.35
N VAL A 89 -0.66 -15.64 2.31
CA VAL A 89 -0.52 -14.41 1.52
C VAL A 89 -1.82 -14.05 0.80
N ILE A 90 -2.51 -15.04 0.24
CA ILE A 90 -3.80 -14.83 -0.42
C ILE A 90 -4.88 -14.43 0.60
N ASN A 91 -4.96 -15.13 1.72
CA ASN A 91 -5.92 -14.83 2.77
C ASN A 91 -5.67 -13.45 3.40
N ASP A 92 -4.43 -13.06 3.60
CA ASP A 92 -4.06 -11.73 4.12
C ASP A 92 -4.52 -10.62 3.16
N LYS A 93 -4.40 -10.84 1.86
CA LYS A 93 -4.84 -9.89 0.83
C LYS A 93 -6.35 -9.63 0.85
N TYR A 94 -7.15 -10.65 1.15
CA TYR A 94 -8.62 -10.56 1.19
C TYR A 94 -9.19 -10.25 2.58
N SER A 95 -8.50 -10.60 3.65
CA SER A 95 -8.94 -10.39 5.03
C SER A 95 -8.37 -9.12 5.68
N MET A 96 -7.53 -8.38 4.98
CA MET A 96 -6.94 -7.14 5.49
C MET A 96 -8.01 -6.09 5.79
N GLY A 97 -8.14 -5.75 7.05
CA GLY A 97 -8.99 -4.69 7.55
C GLY A 97 -8.46 -4.19 8.88
N SER A 98 -9.15 -3.24 9.43
CA SER A 98 -8.90 -2.76 10.78
C SER A 98 -10.03 -1.87 11.24
N ASN A 99 -10.29 -1.89 12.54
CA ASN A 99 -11.23 -0.98 13.17
C ASN A 99 -10.50 -0.08 14.17
N ASN A 100 -10.97 1.14 14.28
CA ASN A 100 -10.46 2.09 15.26
C ASN A 100 -11.60 2.99 15.71
N TRP A 101 -11.81 3.12 17.03
CA TRP A 101 -12.79 4.05 17.57
C TRP A 101 -12.34 4.61 18.92
N ALA A 102 -12.79 5.82 19.21
CA ALA A 102 -12.56 6.47 20.47
C ALA A 102 -13.89 6.83 21.15
N ILE A 103 -13.96 6.59 22.44
CA ILE A 103 -15.11 6.95 23.28
C ILE A 103 -14.66 8.05 24.22
N SER A 104 -15.41 9.16 24.26
CA SER A 104 -15.12 10.26 25.19
C SER A 104 -15.35 9.85 26.65
N ALA A 105 -14.67 10.50 27.58
CA ALA A 105 -14.80 10.26 29.02
C ALA A 105 -16.25 10.35 29.50
N GLU A 106 -17.03 11.30 28.97
CA GLU A 106 -18.45 11.49 29.33
C GLU A 106 -19.36 10.30 28.97
N LYS A 107 -18.94 9.49 28.00
CA LYS A 107 -19.68 8.29 27.54
C LYS A 107 -19.12 7.00 28.12
N SER A 108 -18.06 7.08 28.91
CA SER A 108 -17.42 5.93 29.56
C SER A 108 -17.84 5.84 31.02
N GLU A 109 -18.17 4.64 31.49
CA GLU A 109 -18.46 4.38 32.89
C GLU A 109 -17.29 4.73 33.83
N SER A 110 -16.06 4.58 33.34
CA SER A 110 -14.85 4.91 34.08
C SER A 110 -14.56 6.40 34.18
N ASN A 111 -15.28 7.26 33.45
CA ASN A 111 -15.00 8.69 33.28
C ASN A 111 -13.62 8.99 32.65
N PHE A 112 -12.99 8.01 31.97
CA PHE A 112 -11.78 8.17 31.18
C PHE A 112 -12.07 7.88 29.71
N PRO A 113 -11.38 8.52 28.77
CA PRO A 113 -11.51 8.19 27.36
C PRO A 113 -10.99 6.78 27.08
N ILE A 114 -11.61 6.10 26.13
CA ILE A 114 -11.23 4.75 25.70
C ILE A 114 -10.89 4.80 24.21
N LEU A 115 -9.73 4.27 23.86
CA LEU A 115 -9.35 4.01 22.47
C LEU A 115 -9.34 2.50 22.23
N ALA A 116 -10.04 2.06 21.20
CA ALA A 116 -9.94 0.71 20.68
C ALA A 116 -9.28 0.73 19.30
N ASN A 117 -8.37 -0.19 19.04
CA ASN A 117 -7.75 -0.40 17.77
C ASN A 117 -7.58 -1.89 17.51
N ASP A 118 -8.17 -2.35 16.42
CA ASP A 118 -8.28 -3.76 16.06
C ASP A 118 -7.78 -3.95 14.62
N PRO A 119 -6.46 -4.07 14.41
CA PRO A 119 -5.90 -4.38 13.10
C PRO A 119 -6.05 -5.86 12.77
N HIS A 120 -6.80 -6.16 11.71
CA HIS A 120 -7.01 -7.52 11.24
C HIS A 120 -5.82 -7.96 10.41
N ARG A 121 -5.14 -9.01 10.85
CA ARG A 121 -3.97 -9.60 10.19
C ARG A 121 -3.98 -11.10 10.34
N SER A 122 -3.33 -11.80 9.42
CA SER A 122 -3.09 -13.24 9.55
C SER A 122 -2.32 -13.55 10.83
N LEU A 123 -2.67 -14.65 11.47
CA LEU A 123 -1.93 -15.19 12.59
C LEU A 123 -0.77 -16.01 12.04
N SER A 124 0.44 -15.51 12.19
CA SER A 124 1.65 -16.17 11.70
C SER A 124 2.73 -16.24 12.78
N ASN A 125 3.68 -17.13 12.58
CA ASN A 125 4.88 -17.25 13.41
C ASN A 125 6.14 -17.24 12.50
N PRO A 126 6.98 -16.16 12.56
CA PRO A 126 6.89 -15.02 13.47
C PRO A 126 5.71 -14.09 13.17
N SER A 127 5.18 -13.45 14.22
CA SER A 127 4.12 -12.46 14.09
C SER A 127 4.60 -11.20 13.35
N LEU A 128 3.70 -10.58 12.58
CA LEU A 128 3.96 -9.27 11.97
C LEU A 128 4.31 -8.21 13.01
N ARG A 129 3.73 -8.29 14.20
CA ARG A 129 3.91 -7.29 15.25
C ARG A 129 4.44 -7.91 16.53
N TYR A 130 5.22 -7.10 17.25
CA TYR A 130 5.62 -7.36 18.64
C TYR A 130 4.90 -6.38 19.57
N MET A 131 4.86 -6.71 20.86
CA MET A 131 4.45 -5.79 21.92
C MET A 131 5.63 -5.47 22.82
N ALA A 132 5.74 -4.20 23.20
CA ALA A 132 6.79 -3.74 24.08
C ALA A 132 6.30 -2.62 25.02
N HIS A 133 6.91 -2.56 26.19
CA HIS A 133 6.82 -1.46 27.12
C HIS A 133 8.20 -0.80 27.27
N LEU A 134 8.35 0.40 26.75
CA LEU A 134 9.61 1.12 26.72
C LEU A 134 9.59 2.18 27.84
N VAL A 135 10.50 2.05 28.80
CA VAL A 135 10.62 2.95 29.94
C VAL A 135 12.04 3.50 30.04
N ALA A 136 12.14 4.84 30.04
CA ALA A 136 13.38 5.57 30.25
C ALA A 136 13.05 6.92 30.92
N PRO A 137 14.04 7.67 31.42
CA PRO A 137 13.78 9.00 31.95
C PRO A 137 13.04 9.90 30.95
N GLY A 138 11.81 10.35 31.31
CA GLY A 138 10.95 11.14 30.44
C GLY A 138 10.25 10.36 29.32
N TRP A 139 10.35 9.05 29.30
CA TRP A 139 9.80 8.17 28.29
C TRP A 139 9.06 6.98 28.92
N ASN A 140 7.77 6.85 28.63
CA ASN A 140 6.96 5.74 29.11
C ASN A 140 5.89 5.42 28.05
N VAL A 141 6.13 4.42 27.21
CA VAL A 141 5.30 4.09 26.05
C VAL A 141 5.09 2.59 26.00
N ILE A 142 3.84 2.16 25.87
CA ILE A 142 3.48 0.73 25.71
C ILE A 142 2.59 0.54 24.49
N GLY A 143 2.78 -0.55 23.77
CA GLY A 143 1.96 -0.93 22.63
C GLY A 143 2.67 -1.87 21.68
N GLY A 144 2.20 -1.89 20.43
CA GLY A 144 2.69 -2.75 19.36
C GLY A 144 3.39 -1.98 18.24
N GLY A 145 4.27 -2.66 17.55
CA GLY A 145 4.97 -2.15 16.37
C GLY A 145 5.48 -3.29 15.48
N GLU A 146 5.90 -2.95 14.29
CA GLU A 146 6.56 -3.84 13.35
C GLU A 146 8.08 -3.86 13.67
N PRO A 147 8.77 -5.01 13.53
CA PRO A 147 10.18 -5.16 13.91
C PRO A 147 11.13 -4.17 13.21
N GLU A 148 10.86 -3.81 11.96
CA GLU A 148 11.67 -2.91 11.15
C GLU A 148 11.36 -1.41 11.38
N ILE A 149 10.29 -1.10 12.12
CA ILE A 149 9.89 0.28 12.42
C ILE A 149 10.24 0.59 13.88
N PRO A 150 11.17 1.50 14.16
CA PRO A 150 11.52 1.83 15.53
C PRO A 150 10.38 2.54 16.26
N GLY A 151 10.12 2.14 17.50
CA GLY A 151 9.12 2.73 18.38
C GLY A 151 7.81 1.95 18.44
N ILE A 152 6.77 2.59 18.94
CA ILE A 152 5.44 2.02 19.14
C ILE A 152 4.47 2.61 18.13
N SER A 153 4.05 1.81 17.17
CA SER A 153 3.14 2.23 16.09
C SER A 153 1.70 2.42 16.57
N ILE A 154 1.26 1.59 17.52
CA ILE A 154 -0.09 1.58 18.10
C ILE A 154 0.06 1.42 19.61
N GLY A 155 -0.43 2.37 20.39
CA GLY A 155 -0.26 2.29 21.83
C GLY A 155 -0.65 3.54 22.59
N HIS A 156 -0.05 3.71 23.76
CA HIS A 156 -0.26 4.90 24.59
C HIS A 156 0.99 5.22 25.44
N ASN A 157 1.05 6.45 25.95
CA ASN A 157 2.15 6.94 26.77
C ASN A 157 1.69 7.45 28.15
N GLY A 158 0.49 7.12 28.57
CA GLY A 158 -0.12 7.60 29.81
C GLY A 158 -0.77 8.99 29.72
N ILE A 159 -0.50 9.75 28.64
CA ILE A 159 -1.08 11.07 28.39
C ILE A 159 -2.04 10.99 27.19
N GLY A 160 -1.63 10.32 26.14
CA GLY A 160 -2.39 10.09 24.93
C GLY A 160 -2.31 8.65 24.46
N ALA A 161 -3.25 8.25 23.63
CA ALA A 161 -3.28 6.97 22.94
C ALA A 161 -3.44 7.20 21.45
N TRP A 162 -2.90 6.32 20.65
CA TRP A 162 -3.01 6.36 19.18
C TRP A 162 -3.22 4.96 18.60
N GLY A 163 -4.02 4.93 17.56
CA GLY A 163 -4.29 3.73 16.79
C GLY A 163 -4.25 4.04 15.30
N LEU A 164 -4.03 3.02 14.50
CA LEU A 164 -3.94 3.13 13.06
C LEU A 164 -4.96 2.22 12.40
N THR A 165 -5.58 2.73 11.34
CA THR A 165 -6.40 1.92 10.44
C THR A 165 -6.10 2.33 9.00
N VAL A 166 -6.31 1.40 8.06
CA VAL A 166 -6.20 1.71 6.64
C VAL A 166 -7.42 2.53 6.25
N PHE A 167 -7.17 3.78 5.90
CA PHE A 167 -8.18 4.65 5.33
C PHE A 167 -7.92 4.73 3.83
N ARG A 168 -8.72 4.02 3.05
CA ARG A 168 -8.62 3.98 1.58
C ARG A 168 -9.10 5.30 1.01
N THR A 169 -8.22 6.30 1.03
CA THR A 169 -8.45 7.58 0.38
C THR A 169 -7.90 7.56 -1.04
N ASP A 170 -8.43 8.43 -1.84
CA ASP A 170 -7.85 8.87 -3.09
C ASP A 170 -6.53 9.62 -2.79
N ALA A 171 -5.42 8.96 -3.03
CA ALA A 171 -4.07 9.41 -2.64
C ALA A 171 -3.02 9.20 -3.74
N GLU A 172 -3.41 8.63 -4.87
CA GLU A 172 -2.55 8.37 -6.02
C GLU A 172 -3.27 8.83 -7.29
N ASP A 173 -2.56 9.60 -8.12
CA ASP A 173 -3.03 10.11 -9.40
C ASP A 173 -2.10 9.69 -10.54
N LEU A 174 -2.63 9.56 -11.74
CA LEU A 174 -1.86 9.36 -12.96
C LEU A 174 -1.76 10.65 -13.76
N PHE A 175 -0.55 11.01 -14.15
CA PHE A 175 -0.27 12.17 -14.99
C PHE A 175 0.38 11.75 -16.31
N ILE A 176 -0.07 12.33 -17.41
CA ILE A 176 0.54 12.16 -18.73
C ILE A 176 1.35 13.41 -19.05
N TYR A 177 2.60 13.24 -19.42
CA TYR A 177 3.49 14.31 -19.84
C TYR A 177 3.94 14.13 -21.28
N ASP A 178 3.95 15.21 -22.05
CA ASP A 178 4.61 15.25 -23.35
C ASP A 178 6.13 15.18 -23.17
N LEU A 179 6.75 14.23 -23.83
CA LEU A 179 8.21 14.15 -23.88
C LEU A 179 8.77 15.02 -25.01
N ASN A 180 9.92 15.62 -24.78
CA ASN A 180 10.61 16.37 -25.82
C ASN A 180 11.02 15.43 -26.97
N PRO A 181 10.56 15.67 -28.22
CA PRO A 181 10.85 14.80 -29.35
C PRO A 181 12.35 14.67 -29.68
N THR A 182 13.15 15.64 -29.26
CA THR A 182 14.61 15.66 -29.51
C THR A 182 15.44 15.27 -28.28
N ASN A 183 14.84 15.19 -27.10
CA ASN A 183 15.50 14.82 -25.86
C ASN A 183 14.52 14.10 -24.91
N SER A 184 14.48 12.79 -24.92
CA SER A 184 13.58 11.96 -24.10
C SER A 184 13.80 12.11 -22.58
N TYR A 185 14.81 12.84 -22.14
CA TYR A 185 15.05 13.18 -20.74
C TYR A 185 14.37 14.49 -20.31
N GLN A 186 13.52 15.06 -21.16
CA GLN A 186 12.76 16.26 -20.85
C GLN A 186 11.26 16.04 -21.06
N TYR A 187 10.47 16.61 -20.15
CA TYR A 187 9.02 16.63 -20.21
C TYR A 187 8.48 18.06 -20.20
N PHE A 188 7.32 18.28 -20.84
CA PHE A 188 6.69 19.59 -20.89
C PHE A 188 5.79 19.78 -19.68
N TYR A 189 6.04 20.85 -18.91
CA TYR A 189 5.19 21.21 -17.77
C TYR A 189 5.29 22.73 -17.50
N ASN A 190 4.13 23.35 -17.18
CA ASN A 190 4.04 24.78 -16.92
C ASN A 190 4.65 25.67 -18.03
N GLY A 191 4.39 25.32 -19.30
CA GLY A 191 4.80 26.10 -20.46
C GLY A 191 6.29 26.01 -20.81
N LYS A 192 7.03 25.06 -20.24
CA LYS A 192 8.46 24.85 -20.51
C LYS A 192 8.87 23.39 -20.46
N TRP A 193 9.99 23.07 -21.07
CA TRP A 193 10.66 21.80 -20.93
C TRP A 193 11.42 21.75 -19.61
N ASN A 194 11.19 20.71 -18.83
CA ASN A 194 11.89 20.43 -17.58
C ASN A 194 12.68 19.13 -17.76
N GLU A 195 13.79 19.00 -17.07
CA GLU A 195 14.60 17.78 -17.09
C GLU A 195 14.12 16.80 -16.02
N PHE A 196 14.19 15.50 -16.33
CA PHE A 196 14.03 14.45 -15.33
C PHE A 196 15.27 14.36 -14.44
N ASP A 197 15.06 14.16 -13.15
CA ASP A 197 16.12 13.74 -12.26
C ASP A 197 16.45 12.27 -12.53
N ILE A 198 17.66 11.99 -13.00
CA ILE A 198 18.07 10.64 -13.35
C ILE A 198 18.90 10.06 -12.22
N ILE A 199 18.42 8.95 -11.66
CA ILE A 199 19.15 8.19 -10.65
C ILE A 199 19.59 6.86 -11.27
N GLU A 200 20.90 6.67 -11.42
CA GLU A 200 21.46 5.41 -11.86
C GLU A 200 21.59 4.46 -10.66
N VAL A 201 20.82 3.39 -10.64
CA VAL A 201 20.91 2.34 -9.63
C VAL A 201 21.65 1.14 -10.23
N LYS A 202 22.84 0.84 -9.68
CA LYS A 202 23.60 -0.36 -10.06
C LYS A 202 23.31 -1.45 -9.03
N SER A 203 22.69 -2.53 -9.45
CA SER A 203 22.58 -3.75 -8.65
C SER A 203 23.44 -4.84 -9.29
N SER A 204 24.27 -5.51 -8.49
CA SER A 204 24.98 -6.71 -8.90
C SER A 204 24.43 -7.89 -8.09
N LEU A 205 23.83 -8.86 -8.77
CA LEU A 205 23.56 -10.16 -8.18
C LEU A 205 24.81 -11.02 -8.37
N ASP A 206 25.55 -11.26 -7.32
CA ASP A 206 26.62 -12.26 -7.35
C ASP A 206 26.00 -13.66 -7.25
N MET A 207 25.72 -14.23 -8.41
CA MET A 207 25.14 -15.60 -8.56
C MET A 207 26.14 -16.71 -8.22
N LYS A 208 27.37 -16.40 -7.79
CA LYS A 208 28.43 -17.38 -7.59
C LYS A 208 28.54 -17.90 -6.16
N SER A 209 27.83 -17.36 -5.21
CA SER A 209 27.81 -17.87 -3.84
C SER A 209 26.47 -18.51 -3.55
N PRO A 210 26.41 -19.85 -3.39
CA PRO A 210 25.27 -20.43 -2.71
C PRO A 210 25.22 -19.81 -1.31
N ILE A 211 24.07 -19.33 -0.89
CA ILE A 211 23.85 -18.84 0.47
C ILE A 211 24.20 -20.00 1.41
N LYS A 212 25.37 -19.92 2.03
CA LYS A 212 25.73 -20.82 3.10
C LYS A 212 25.05 -20.28 4.35
N GLY A 213 23.93 -20.93 4.72
CA GLY A 213 23.31 -20.72 6.02
C GLY A 213 24.18 -21.20 7.17
#